data_35cc79e14cf6f0a6b5b83f5d7d0cf2f6
#
_entry.id   35cc79e14cf6f0a6b5b83f5d7d0cf2f6
#
_cell.length_a   1.000
_cell.length_b   1.000
_cell.length_c   1.000
_cell.angle_alpha   90.00
_cell.angle_beta   90.00
_cell.angle_gamma   90.00
#
_symmetry.space_group_name_H-M   'P 1'
#
loop_
_entity.id
_entity.type
_entity.pdbx_description
1 polymer ?
#
loop_
_entity_poly.entity_id
_entity_poly.type
_entity_poly.pdbx_seq_one_letter_code
_entity_poly.pdbx_strand_id
1 'polypeptide(L)'
;MTGGLPDAINSFINEGNIFNIRKIQSDIYDYYGDGASKYDKDHKLKIKRIYDLIPSNLEDKKKRVVVKNIENIKGKRFSNYQDEFDFLINSGIALEVKAISTTVFPFIESSGKNLLKLYLNDVGLLSNILYKTNIKAILNDEKASILELFTNQLLQAN
;
A
#
# COMPACT_ATOMS: atom_id res chain seq x y z
N MET A 1 -7.84 0.51 14.56
CA MET A 1 -6.54 1.20 14.40
C MET A 1 -6.72 2.56 13.79
N THR A 2 -6.19 3.61 14.41
CA THR A 2 -6.22 4.99 13.89
C THR A 2 -5.14 5.25 12.84
N GLY A 3 -4.05 4.46 12.85
CA GLY A 3 -2.85 4.76 12.09
C GLY A 3 -2.04 5.90 12.70
N GLY A 4 -1.09 6.43 11.94
CA GLY A 4 -0.22 7.56 12.31
C GLY A 4 -0.65 8.91 11.72
N LEU A 5 -1.75 8.96 10.96
CA LEU A 5 -2.22 10.19 10.34
C LEU A 5 -2.74 11.19 11.38
N PRO A 6 -2.20 12.43 11.42
CA PRO A 6 -2.55 13.42 12.45
C PRO A 6 -4.05 13.69 12.55
N ASP A 7 -4.74 13.83 11.42
CA ASP A 7 -6.17 14.12 11.41
C ASP A 7 -7.01 12.98 12.00
N ALA A 8 -6.63 11.72 11.72
CA ALA A 8 -7.29 10.55 12.28
C ALA A 8 -7.05 10.44 13.81
N ILE A 9 -5.83 10.77 14.26
CA ILE A 9 -5.47 10.78 15.68
C ILE A 9 -6.23 11.89 16.40
N ASN A 10 -6.26 13.10 15.86
CA ASN A 10 -6.96 14.23 16.45
C ASN A 10 -8.47 13.97 16.56
N SER A 11 -9.09 13.42 15.51
CA SER A 11 -10.51 13.05 15.56
C SER A 11 -10.77 11.98 16.62
N PHE A 12 -9.85 11.00 16.79
CA PHE A 12 -9.97 9.99 17.83
C PHE A 12 -9.92 10.59 19.24
N ILE A 13 -8.95 11.48 19.49
CA ILE A 13 -8.77 12.11 20.80
C ILE A 13 -9.97 12.98 21.16
N ASN A 14 -10.47 13.75 20.19
CA ASN A 14 -11.52 14.75 20.45
C ASN A 14 -12.93 14.15 20.47
N GLU A 15 -13.21 13.18 19.62
CA GLU A 15 -14.57 12.70 19.39
C GLU A 15 -14.79 11.23 19.78
N GLY A 16 -13.73 10.41 19.80
CA GLY A 16 -13.81 8.97 20.08
C GLY A 16 -14.64 8.19 19.06
N ASN A 17 -14.99 8.80 17.93
CA ASN A 17 -15.89 8.22 16.95
C ASN A 17 -15.14 7.49 15.83
N ILE A 18 -15.23 6.17 15.82
CA ILE A 18 -14.55 5.32 14.81
C ILE A 18 -15.05 5.58 13.38
N PHE A 19 -16.31 5.97 13.19
CA PHE A 19 -16.85 6.25 11.86
C PHE A 19 -16.21 7.49 11.24
N ASN A 20 -15.96 8.53 12.04
CA ASN A 20 -15.28 9.74 11.59
C ASN A 20 -13.82 9.44 11.21
N ILE A 21 -13.12 8.63 12.00
CA ILE A 21 -11.77 8.16 11.69
C ILE A 21 -11.74 7.41 10.35
N ARG A 22 -12.69 6.48 10.14
CA ARG A 22 -12.80 5.71 8.90
C ARG A 22 -13.08 6.59 7.69
N LYS A 23 -13.90 7.64 7.87
CA LYS A 23 -14.16 8.62 6.83
C LYS A 23 -12.88 9.39 6.47
N ILE A 24 -12.18 9.93 7.47
CA ILE A 24 -10.90 10.64 7.27
C ILE A 24 -9.89 9.75 6.53
N GLN A 25 -9.73 8.50 6.96
CA GLN A 25 -8.83 7.55 6.30
C GLN A 25 -9.23 7.28 4.84
N SER A 26 -10.54 7.20 4.55
CA SER A 26 -11.01 7.04 3.17
C SER A 26 -10.72 8.26 2.32
N ASP A 27 -11.02 9.44 2.85
CA ASP A 27 -10.83 10.70 2.13
C ASP A 27 -9.33 10.91 1.80
N ILE A 28 -8.44 10.55 2.73
CA ILE A 28 -6.99 10.62 2.50
C ILE A 28 -6.54 9.57 1.48
N TYR A 29 -7.05 8.33 1.56
CA TYR A 29 -6.73 7.30 0.58
C TYR A 29 -7.12 7.71 -0.82
N ASP A 30 -8.34 8.23 -0.98
CA ASP A 30 -8.85 8.71 -2.27
C ASP A 30 -8.04 9.93 -2.75
N TYR A 31 -7.70 10.86 -1.85
CA TYR A 31 -6.86 12.01 -2.17
C TYR A 31 -5.48 11.61 -2.69
N TYR A 32 -4.83 10.62 -2.10
CA TYR A 32 -3.56 10.10 -2.59
C TYR A 32 -3.70 9.44 -3.96
N GLY A 33 -4.74 8.63 -4.16
CA GLY A 33 -5.04 8.03 -5.46
C GLY A 33 -5.33 9.06 -6.56
N ASP A 34 -6.02 10.14 -6.21
CA ASP A 34 -6.35 11.24 -7.12
C ASP A 34 -5.23 12.27 -7.25
N GLY A 35 -4.38 12.41 -6.24
CA GLY A 35 -3.18 13.26 -6.28
C GLY A 35 -2.22 12.86 -7.40
N ALA A 36 -2.16 11.57 -7.71
CA ALA A 36 -1.54 11.05 -8.92
C ALA A 36 -2.12 11.65 -10.20
N SER A 37 -3.31 12.25 -10.13
CA SER A 37 -3.99 12.88 -11.26
C SER A 37 -3.40 14.20 -11.73
N LYS A 38 -2.51 14.78 -10.95
CA LYS A 38 -1.74 15.98 -11.35
C LYS A 38 -0.52 15.63 -12.20
N TYR A 39 -0.21 14.33 -12.28
CA TYR A 39 0.82 13.79 -13.15
C TYR A 39 0.32 13.76 -14.61
N ASP A 40 1.21 13.49 -15.55
CA ASP A 40 0.90 13.39 -16.97
C ASP A 40 -0.28 12.41 -17.23
N LYS A 41 -1.13 12.72 -18.20
CA LYS A 41 -2.36 11.96 -18.49
C LYS A 41 -2.09 10.47 -18.73
N ASP A 42 -0.97 10.13 -19.37
CA ASP A 42 -0.62 8.75 -19.72
C ASP A 42 -0.16 7.93 -18.50
N HIS A 43 0.49 8.57 -17.52
CA HIS A 43 0.97 7.93 -16.30
C HIS A 43 -0.08 7.88 -15.19
N LYS A 44 -1.01 8.84 -15.16
CA LYS A 44 -2.04 8.98 -14.13
C LYS A 44 -2.80 7.69 -13.85
N LEU A 45 -3.33 7.07 -14.90
CA LEU A 45 -4.15 5.86 -14.75
C LEU A 45 -3.34 4.66 -14.27
N LYS A 46 -2.08 4.57 -14.68
CA LYS A 46 -1.18 3.49 -14.27
C LYS A 46 -0.77 3.66 -12.81
N ILE A 47 -0.43 4.89 -12.39
CA ILE A 47 -0.11 5.21 -10.99
C ILE A 47 -1.29 4.85 -10.09
N LYS A 48 -2.52 5.29 -10.46
CA LYS A 48 -3.72 4.95 -9.69
C LYS A 48 -3.94 3.45 -9.61
N ARG A 49 -3.81 2.72 -10.71
CA ARG A 49 -3.96 1.25 -10.72
C ARG A 49 -2.93 0.56 -9.83
N ILE A 50 -1.67 0.99 -9.86
CA ILE A 50 -0.63 0.43 -8.99
C ILE A 50 -0.97 0.69 -7.54
N TYR A 51 -1.40 1.91 -7.20
CA TYR A 51 -1.81 2.30 -5.85
C TYR A 51 -2.98 1.46 -5.35
N ASP A 52 -4.04 1.33 -6.14
CA ASP A 52 -5.24 0.56 -5.80
C ASP A 52 -4.96 -0.95 -5.66
N LEU A 53 -3.89 -1.45 -6.28
CA LEU A 53 -3.46 -2.85 -6.15
C LEU A 53 -2.64 -3.12 -4.87
N ILE A 54 -2.15 -2.11 -4.15
CA ILE A 54 -1.30 -2.33 -2.97
C ILE A 54 -2.01 -3.21 -1.93
N PRO A 55 -3.24 -2.92 -1.48
CA PRO A 55 -3.91 -3.75 -0.48
C PRO A 55 -4.08 -5.21 -0.92
N SER A 56 -4.54 -5.44 -2.15
CA SER A 56 -4.77 -6.80 -2.66
C SER A 56 -3.45 -7.59 -2.84
N ASN A 57 -2.37 -6.92 -3.27
CA ASN A 57 -1.06 -7.56 -3.34
C ASN A 57 -0.54 -7.99 -1.96
N LEU A 58 -0.90 -7.27 -0.90
CA LEU A 58 -0.51 -7.63 0.47
C LEU A 58 -1.33 -8.78 1.03
N GLU A 59 -2.56 -8.99 0.57
CA GLU A 59 -3.39 -10.17 0.91
C GLU A 59 -2.92 -11.44 0.21
N ASP A 60 -2.26 -11.33 -0.97
CA ASP A 60 -1.74 -12.50 -1.70
C ASP A 60 -0.62 -13.19 -0.90
N LYS A 61 -0.55 -14.52 -0.99
CA LYS A 61 0.50 -15.34 -0.36
C LYS A 61 1.92 -14.83 -0.61
N LYS A 62 2.19 -14.32 -1.81
CA LYS A 62 3.51 -13.82 -2.20
C LYS A 62 3.77 -12.37 -1.78
N LYS A 63 2.73 -11.63 -1.39
CA LYS A 63 2.81 -10.23 -0.91
C LYS A 63 3.72 -9.35 -1.78
N ARG A 64 3.66 -9.50 -3.11
CA ARG A 64 4.51 -8.78 -4.07
C ARG A 64 3.70 -8.19 -5.21
N VAL A 65 4.23 -7.11 -5.79
CA VAL A 65 3.65 -6.52 -6.99
C VAL A 65 3.72 -7.51 -8.16
N VAL A 66 2.59 -7.74 -8.79
CA VAL A 66 2.46 -8.57 -9.98
C VAL A 66 2.15 -7.65 -11.17
N VAL A 67 3.16 -7.39 -11.99
CA VAL A 67 3.08 -6.44 -13.13
C VAL A 67 1.89 -6.71 -14.06
N LYS A 68 1.57 -7.98 -14.28
CA LYS A 68 0.44 -8.38 -15.12
C LYS A 68 -0.89 -7.79 -14.64
N ASN A 69 -1.05 -7.59 -13.33
CA ASN A 69 -2.31 -7.10 -12.74
C ASN A 69 -2.52 -5.59 -12.97
N ILE A 70 -1.48 -4.84 -13.35
CA ILE A 70 -1.58 -3.39 -13.55
C ILE A 70 -2.47 -3.06 -14.76
N GLU A 71 -2.24 -3.71 -15.90
CA GLU A 71 -2.99 -3.45 -17.13
C GLU A 71 -3.55 -4.71 -17.79
N ASN A 72 -3.36 -5.89 -17.19
CA ASN A 72 -3.70 -7.19 -17.76
C ASN A 72 -3.08 -7.47 -19.15
N ILE A 73 -1.91 -6.88 -19.42
CA ILE A 73 -1.18 -7.03 -20.69
C ILE A 73 -0.06 -8.07 -20.48
N LYS A 74 -0.02 -9.07 -21.37
CA LYS A 74 1.07 -10.06 -21.37
C LYS A 74 2.37 -9.43 -21.88
N GLY A 75 3.51 -9.86 -21.32
CA GLY A 75 4.85 -9.45 -21.78
C GLY A 75 5.36 -8.12 -21.20
N LYS A 76 4.56 -7.36 -20.47
CA LYS A 76 5.04 -6.18 -19.74
C LYS A 76 5.97 -6.60 -18.60
N ARG A 77 7.04 -5.82 -18.45
CA ARG A 77 8.06 -6.00 -17.41
C ARG A 77 7.96 -4.86 -16.39
N PHE A 78 8.61 -5.03 -15.26
CA PHE A 78 8.70 -4.01 -14.21
C PHE A 78 9.22 -2.67 -14.74
N SER A 79 10.23 -2.71 -15.62
CA SER A 79 10.81 -1.52 -16.25
C SER A 79 9.83 -0.68 -17.08
N ASN A 80 8.69 -1.25 -17.49
CA ASN A 80 7.66 -0.50 -18.21
C ASN A 80 6.81 0.41 -17.31
N TYR A 81 6.96 0.32 -16.00
CA TYR A 81 6.23 1.05 -14.98
C TYR A 81 7.16 1.72 -13.97
N GLN A 82 8.43 1.89 -14.34
CA GLN A 82 9.44 2.43 -13.42
C GLN A 82 9.07 3.83 -12.94
N ASP A 83 8.66 4.71 -13.84
CA ASP A 83 8.31 6.10 -13.52
C ASP A 83 7.10 6.16 -12.56
N GLU A 84 6.11 5.29 -12.76
CA GLU A 84 4.94 5.20 -11.90
C GLU A 84 5.30 4.70 -10.49
N PHE A 85 6.17 3.71 -10.38
CA PHE A 85 6.67 3.23 -9.10
C PHE A 85 7.51 4.31 -8.40
N ASP A 86 8.44 4.93 -9.13
CA ASP A 86 9.30 5.98 -8.59
C ASP A 86 8.46 7.18 -8.09
N PHE A 87 7.39 7.53 -8.81
CA PHE A 87 6.46 8.55 -8.34
C PHE A 87 5.83 8.18 -6.99
N LEU A 88 5.24 6.99 -6.86
CA LEU A 88 4.57 6.55 -5.62
C LEU A 88 5.53 6.50 -4.43
N ILE A 89 6.77 6.06 -4.67
CA ILE A 89 7.79 5.91 -3.63
C ILE A 89 8.35 7.29 -3.24
N ASN A 90 8.77 8.10 -4.22
CA ASN A 90 9.41 9.39 -3.96
C ASN A 90 8.44 10.44 -3.41
N SER A 91 7.14 10.32 -3.72
CA SER A 91 6.10 11.16 -3.09
C SER A 91 5.75 10.74 -1.67
N GLY A 92 6.29 9.63 -1.16
CA GLY A 92 5.99 9.10 0.17
C GLY A 92 4.59 8.50 0.32
N ILE A 93 3.87 8.28 -0.80
CA ILE A 93 2.54 7.66 -0.80
C ILE A 93 2.64 6.16 -0.55
N ALA A 94 3.70 5.53 -1.04
CA ALA A 94 3.99 4.12 -0.83
C ALA A 94 5.42 3.91 -0.32
N LEU A 95 5.60 2.87 0.49
CA LEU A 95 6.90 2.40 0.97
C LEU A 95 7.31 1.17 0.16
N GLU A 96 8.56 1.16 -0.33
CA GLU A 96 9.09 0.01 -1.06
C GLU A 96 9.88 -0.92 -0.16
N VAL A 97 9.77 -2.23 -0.41
CA VAL A 97 10.64 -3.26 0.15
C VAL A 97 11.14 -4.14 -0.98
N LYS A 98 12.45 -4.15 -1.16
CA LYS A 98 13.14 -4.97 -2.18
C LYS A 98 13.64 -6.27 -1.57
N ALA A 99 13.54 -7.37 -2.30
CA ALA A 99 14.20 -8.61 -1.92
C ALA A 99 15.70 -8.46 -2.14
N ILE A 100 16.49 -8.95 -1.19
CA ILE A 100 17.95 -9.08 -1.31
C ILE A 100 18.31 -10.54 -1.62
N SER A 101 19.31 -10.74 -2.45
CA SER A 101 19.81 -12.08 -2.82
C SER A 101 20.88 -12.59 -1.86
N THR A 102 21.59 -11.69 -1.19
CA THR A 102 22.63 -12.01 -0.20
C THR A 102 22.52 -11.06 0.98
N THR A 103 22.98 -11.52 2.16
CA THR A 103 23.05 -10.72 3.38
C THR A 103 24.39 -9.99 3.54
N VAL A 104 25.19 -9.89 2.47
CA VAL A 104 26.47 -9.20 2.48
C VAL A 104 26.26 -7.71 2.22
N PHE A 105 26.82 -6.88 3.06
CA PHE A 105 26.76 -5.41 2.93
C PHE A 105 27.72 -4.93 1.81
N PRO A 106 27.33 -3.92 0.99
CA PRO A 106 26.09 -3.15 1.03
C PRO A 106 24.92 -3.86 0.33
N PHE A 107 23.77 -3.90 1.00
CA PHE A 107 22.57 -4.60 0.53
C PHE A 107 22.03 -4.11 -0.80
N ILE A 108 22.31 -2.85 -1.17
CA ILE A 108 21.80 -2.23 -2.39
C ILE A 108 22.28 -2.95 -3.66
N GLU A 109 23.48 -3.54 -3.64
CA GLU A 109 24.05 -4.29 -4.75
C GLU A 109 23.38 -5.65 -4.94
N SER A 110 22.82 -6.20 -3.86
CA SER A 110 22.15 -7.50 -3.85
C SER A 110 20.64 -7.42 -4.01
N SER A 111 20.08 -6.21 -4.14
CA SER A 111 18.64 -6.03 -4.28
C SER A 111 18.14 -6.55 -5.64
N GLY A 112 17.26 -7.54 -5.60
CA GLY A 112 16.64 -8.11 -6.81
C GLY A 112 15.67 -7.11 -7.44
N LYS A 113 15.96 -6.67 -8.67
CA LYS A 113 15.17 -5.65 -9.40
C LYS A 113 13.71 -6.04 -9.67
N ASN A 114 13.34 -7.31 -9.54
CA ASN A 114 12.04 -7.82 -9.96
C ASN A 114 11.16 -8.32 -8.80
N LEU A 115 11.60 -8.17 -7.56
CA LEU A 115 10.86 -8.63 -6.37
C LEU A 115 10.61 -7.43 -5.46
N LEU A 116 9.58 -6.67 -5.81
CA LEU A 116 9.14 -5.48 -5.07
C LEU A 116 7.87 -5.79 -4.29
N LYS A 117 7.85 -5.39 -3.03
CA LYS A 117 6.62 -5.20 -2.25
C LYS A 117 6.38 -3.71 -2.07
N LEU A 118 5.13 -3.32 -2.16
CA LEU A 118 4.69 -1.97 -1.81
C LEU A 118 3.77 -2.04 -0.60
N TYR A 119 3.95 -1.10 0.31
CA TYR A 119 3.09 -0.87 1.46
C TYR A 119 2.51 0.54 1.38
N LEU A 120 1.31 0.74 1.90
CA LEU A 120 0.81 2.10 2.12
C LEU A 120 1.65 2.78 3.21
N ASN A 121 1.80 4.09 3.12
CA ASN A 121 2.56 4.88 4.08
C ASN A 121 1.93 4.94 5.49
N ASP A 122 0.68 4.51 5.63
CA ASP A 122 -0.01 4.46 6.92
C ASP A 122 -0.84 3.17 7.08
N VAL A 123 -0.69 2.53 8.24
CA VAL A 123 -1.40 1.30 8.58
C VAL A 123 -2.91 1.50 8.76
N GLY A 124 -3.34 2.71 9.13
CA GLY A 124 -4.76 3.05 9.25
C GLY A 124 -5.46 3.04 7.89
N LEU A 125 -4.79 3.51 6.83
CA LEU A 125 -5.31 3.43 5.47
C LEU A 125 -5.53 1.98 5.05
N LEU A 126 -4.51 1.13 5.25
CA LEU A 126 -4.63 -0.31 4.95
C LEU A 126 -5.75 -0.95 5.77
N SER A 127 -5.79 -0.68 7.08
CA SER A 127 -6.86 -1.18 7.97
C SER A 127 -8.25 -0.80 7.48
N ASN A 128 -8.43 0.45 7.03
CA ASN A 128 -9.72 0.92 6.55
C ASN A 128 -10.16 0.21 5.26
N ILE A 129 -9.24 0.04 4.31
CA ILE A 129 -9.54 -0.64 3.04
C ILE A 129 -9.87 -2.11 3.28
N LEU A 130 -9.05 -2.82 4.05
CA LEU A 130 -9.28 -4.23 4.38
C LEU A 130 -10.57 -4.42 5.18
N TYR A 131 -10.91 -3.51 6.09
CA TYR A 131 -12.19 -3.54 6.80
C TYR A 131 -13.37 -3.43 5.84
N LYS A 132 -13.33 -2.49 4.88
CA LYS A 132 -14.41 -2.32 3.89
C LYS A 132 -14.58 -3.55 3.00
N THR A 133 -13.48 -4.16 2.57
CA THR A 133 -13.50 -5.30 1.62
C THR A 133 -13.76 -6.64 2.31
N ASN A 134 -13.34 -6.80 3.57
CA ASN A 134 -13.33 -8.09 4.28
C ASN A 134 -14.14 -8.07 5.58
N ILE A 135 -15.19 -7.25 5.66
CA ILE A 135 -15.96 -7.08 6.90
C ILE A 135 -16.53 -8.42 7.44
N LYS A 136 -16.94 -9.32 6.52
CA LYS A 136 -17.46 -10.64 6.88
C LYS A 136 -16.36 -11.57 7.43
N ALA A 137 -15.17 -11.54 6.82
CA ALA A 137 -14.02 -12.32 7.28
C ALA A 137 -13.55 -11.87 8.67
N ILE A 138 -13.51 -10.54 8.88
CA ILE A 138 -13.15 -9.95 10.18
C ILE A 138 -14.14 -10.35 11.26
N LEU A 139 -15.43 -10.38 10.95
CA LEU A 139 -16.47 -10.77 11.90
C LEU A 139 -16.50 -12.29 12.18
N ASN A 140 -16.05 -13.11 11.22
CA ASN A 140 -16.04 -14.57 11.31
C ASN A 140 -14.71 -15.16 11.86
N ASP A 141 -13.90 -14.36 12.54
CA ASP A 141 -12.66 -14.79 13.22
C ASP A 141 -11.49 -15.26 12.31
N GLU A 142 -11.52 -15.00 11.01
CA GLU A 142 -10.38 -15.16 10.12
C GLU A 142 -9.30 -14.09 10.35
N LYS A 143 -9.07 -13.75 11.62
CA LYS A 143 -8.24 -12.60 12.07
C LYS A 143 -6.76 -12.77 11.79
N ALA A 144 -6.27 -14.01 11.64
CA ALA A 144 -4.82 -14.28 11.62
C ALA A 144 -4.10 -13.62 10.43
N SER A 145 -4.68 -13.67 9.23
CA SER A 145 -4.04 -13.10 8.03
C SER A 145 -4.02 -11.57 8.03
N ILE A 146 -5.09 -10.95 8.55
CA ILE A 146 -5.20 -9.49 8.62
C ILE A 146 -4.26 -8.94 9.70
N LEU A 147 -4.19 -9.61 10.85
CA LEU A 147 -3.26 -9.25 11.91
C LEU A 147 -1.80 -9.39 11.46
N GLU A 148 -1.48 -10.44 10.71
CA GLU A 148 -0.17 -10.64 10.12
C GLU A 148 0.21 -9.52 9.13
N LEU A 149 -0.74 -9.06 8.30
CA LEU A 149 -0.54 -7.93 7.40
C LEU A 149 -0.19 -6.65 8.16
N PHE A 150 -0.92 -6.35 9.24
CA PHE A 150 -0.64 -5.17 10.07
C PHE A 150 0.71 -5.27 10.77
N THR A 151 1.04 -6.44 11.31
CA THR A 151 2.33 -6.65 11.97
C THR A 151 3.49 -6.47 10.99
N ASN A 152 3.39 -7.04 9.79
CA ASN A 152 4.40 -6.89 8.75
C ASN A 152 4.56 -5.43 8.31
N GLN A 153 3.46 -4.68 8.19
CA GLN A 153 3.55 -3.26 7.83
C GLN A 153 4.19 -2.42 8.94
N LEU A 154 3.86 -2.68 10.21
CA LEU A 154 4.46 -1.97 11.36
C LEU A 154 5.96 -2.26 11.51
N LEU A 155 6.39 -3.51 11.28
CA LEU A 155 7.81 -3.90 11.36
C LEU A 155 8.66 -3.30 10.23
N GLN A 156 8.05 -2.94 9.11
CA GLN A 156 8.76 -2.32 7.98
C GLN A 156 8.83 -0.79 8.09
N ALA A 157 8.01 -0.18 8.95
CA ALA A 157 7.94 1.27 9.15
C ALA A 157 8.91 1.79 10.23
N ASN A 158 9.60 0.90 10.96
CA ASN A 158 10.64 1.17 11.94
C ASN A 158 12.01 0.75 11.41
#